data_544e92aefe840d6c544b94528da91256
#
_entry.id   544e92aefe840d6c544b94528da91256
#
_cell.length_a   1.000
_cell.length_b   1.000
_cell.length_c   1.000
_cell.angle_alpha   90.00
_cell.angle_beta   90.00
_cell.angle_gamma   90.00
#
_symmetry.space_group_name_H-M   'P 1'
#
loop_
_entity.id
_entity.type
_entity.pdbx_description
1 polymer ?
#
loop_
_entity_poly.entity_id
_entity_poly.type
_entity_poly.pdbx_seq_one_letter_code
_entity_poly.pdbx_strand_id
1 'polypeptide(L)'
;MRFFLLAFIPLTTLTVMAQQSQSTDVPSIRSHLCIDVKATLGEGALYCMHDSCLYWVDIEEGILYQCRLPVQHCRRFKLPGRIGTVVRDKNHHAILAMETGIYSLDLHTEELCLICSPAENQTGIRFNDGKCSPAGSLWAGTMSTTGKRKSGALIRISPDGKFTKMIDSVSISNGIIWSPDGTKMYYVDTPTSTVVEYDYNTKADTITNPRIVIRIPHEMGYPDGMTIDRDGNLWIAHWGGSGVYCWNPETGKLLARVEIPAKNVTSCAFGGTDLDTLYITTARTGNSEETLKNYPHSGSLFIAFPDNRGIPSYSFSKPEQ
;
A
#
# COMPACT_ATOMS: atom_id res chain seq x y z
N MET A 1 -48.70 14.49 63.96
CA MET A 1 -48.32 15.21 62.71
C MET A 1 -47.01 14.55 62.13
N ARG A 2 -47.16 13.70 61.16
CA ARG A 2 -45.98 13.04 60.51
C ARG A 2 -45.83 13.71 59.14
N PHE A 3 -44.66 14.37 58.91
CA PHE A 3 -44.28 14.93 57.62
C PHE A 3 -43.64 13.88 56.80
N PHE A 4 -44.17 13.56 55.59
CA PHE A 4 -43.55 12.78 54.57
C PHE A 4 -42.68 13.68 53.69
N LEU A 5 -41.36 13.38 53.67
CA LEU A 5 -40.43 14.04 52.76
C LEU A 5 -40.43 13.23 51.45
N LEU A 6 -40.90 13.83 50.38
CA LEU A 6 -40.78 13.28 49.01
C LEU A 6 -39.40 13.63 48.45
N ALA A 7 -38.59 12.62 48.25
CA ALA A 7 -37.30 12.77 47.56
C ALA A 7 -37.52 12.82 46.04
N PHE A 8 -37.14 13.92 45.41
CA PHE A 8 -37.07 14.05 43.95
C PHE A 8 -35.77 13.39 43.46
N ILE A 9 -35.89 12.33 42.64
CA ILE A 9 -34.76 11.72 41.88
C ILE A 9 -34.70 12.41 40.51
N PRO A 10 -33.60 13.06 40.13
CA PRO A 10 -33.50 13.64 38.81
C PRO A 10 -33.31 12.52 37.76
N LEU A 11 -34.17 12.51 36.77
CA LEU A 11 -34.10 11.65 35.60
C LEU A 11 -32.95 12.14 34.70
N THR A 12 -31.79 11.49 34.78
CA THR A 12 -30.67 11.73 33.82
C THR A 12 -31.04 11.10 32.48
N THR A 13 -31.38 11.93 31.53
CA THR A 13 -31.53 11.54 30.13
C THR A 13 -30.19 11.08 29.57
N LEU A 14 -30.02 9.76 29.36
CA LEU A 14 -28.90 9.20 28.61
C LEU A 14 -29.11 9.57 27.13
N THR A 15 -28.35 10.55 26.65
CA THR A 15 -28.29 10.86 25.22
C THR A 15 -27.46 9.76 24.57
N VAL A 16 -28.13 8.77 23.99
CA VAL A 16 -27.48 7.78 23.08
C VAL A 16 -27.07 8.55 21.83
N MET A 17 -25.79 8.83 21.71
CA MET A 17 -25.21 9.30 20.45
C MET A 17 -25.39 8.17 19.44
N ALA A 18 -26.35 8.32 18.55
CA ALA A 18 -26.49 7.45 17.39
C ALA A 18 -25.23 7.58 16.55
N GLN A 19 -24.43 6.51 16.48
CA GLN A 19 -23.39 6.36 15.48
C GLN A 19 -24.10 6.42 14.12
N GLN A 20 -23.95 7.53 13.41
CA GLN A 20 -24.38 7.64 12.01
C GLN A 20 -23.62 6.57 11.23
N SER A 21 -24.34 5.55 10.77
CA SER A 21 -23.85 4.67 9.71
C SER A 21 -23.49 5.55 8.52
N GLN A 22 -22.20 5.65 8.19
CA GLN A 22 -21.80 6.35 6.97
C GLN A 22 -22.50 5.66 5.81
N SER A 23 -23.34 6.39 5.10
CA SER A 23 -24.00 5.95 3.90
C SER A 23 -22.95 5.42 2.93
N THR A 24 -23.13 4.17 2.47
CA THR A 24 -22.28 3.53 1.45
C THR A 24 -22.55 4.08 0.05
N ASP A 25 -23.26 5.18 -0.07
CA ASP A 25 -23.71 5.79 -1.30
C ASP A 25 -22.66 6.80 -1.82
N VAL A 26 -21.45 6.26 -2.10
CA VAL A 26 -20.38 7.03 -2.76
C VAL A 26 -20.27 6.60 -4.23
N PRO A 27 -19.76 7.48 -5.11
CA PRO A 27 -19.53 7.14 -6.52
C PRO A 27 -18.76 5.84 -6.67
N SER A 28 -19.29 4.94 -7.50
CA SER A 28 -18.68 3.66 -7.83
C SER A 28 -18.11 3.69 -9.25
N ILE A 29 -16.82 3.36 -9.38
CA ILE A 29 -16.06 3.33 -10.61
C ILE A 29 -15.86 1.87 -11.01
N ARG A 30 -16.13 1.54 -12.27
CA ARG A 30 -15.89 0.19 -12.80
C ARG A 30 -14.42 -0.01 -13.13
N SER A 31 -13.91 -1.19 -12.82
CA SER A 31 -12.60 -1.65 -13.30
C SER A 31 -12.73 -2.55 -14.53
N HIS A 32 -11.62 -2.68 -15.23
CA HIS A 32 -11.46 -3.56 -16.38
C HIS A 32 -10.27 -4.49 -16.16
N LEU A 33 -10.38 -5.75 -16.61
CA LEU A 33 -9.25 -6.66 -16.64
C LEU A 33 -8.19 -6.12 -17.60
N CYS A 34 -6.98 -5.93 -17.11
CA CYS A 34 -5.84 -5.47 -17.91
C CYS A 34 -4.98 -6.67 -18.38
N ILE A 35 -4.53 -7.49 -17.43
CA ILE A 35 -3.67 -8.65 -17.72
C ILE A 35 -4.07 -9.80 -16.79
N ASP A 36 -4.43 -10.96 -17.37
CA ASP A 36 -4.80 -12.17 -16.62
C ASP A 36 -3.57 -13.00 -16.25
N VAL A 37 -2.76 -12.52 -15.30
CA VAL A 37 -1.51 -13.20 -14.84
C VAL A 37 -1.76 -14.26 -13.77
N LYS A 38 -2.85 -14.15 -13.01
CA LYS A 38 -3.23 -15.07 -11.92
C LYS A 38 -2.12 -15.23 -10.88
N ALA A 39 -1.50 -14.11 -10.48
CA ALA A 39 -0.48 -14.08 -9.45
C ALA A 39 -0.98 -14.71 -8.15
N THR A 40 -0.13 -15.47 -7.47
CA THR A 40 -0.43 -16.02 -6.15
C THR A 40 -0.65 -14.88 -5.16
N LEU A 41 0.25 -13.90 -5.13
CA LEU A 41 0.14 -12.68 -4.34
C LEU A 41 0.68 -11.50 -5.16
N GLY A 42 -0.16 -10.98 -6.07
CA GLY A 42 0.17 -9.80 -6.86
C GLY A 42 0.19 -8.57 -5.97
N GLU A 43 1.28 -7.77 -5.99
CA GLU A 43 1.53 -6.67 -5.05
C GLU A 43 2.44 -5.59 -5.62
N GLY A 44 2.64 -4.51 -4.84
CA GLY A 44 3.67 -3.50 -5.09
C GLY A 44 3.52 -2.78 -6.42
N ALA A 45 2.30 -2.41 -6.80
CA ALA A 45 2.07 -1.66 -8.04
C ALA A 45 2.84 -0.34 -8.06
N LEU A 46 3.60 -0.11 -9.13
CA LEU A 46 4.43 1.07 -9.33
C LEU A 46 4.46 1.46 -10.81
N TYR A 47 4.15 2.70 -11.12
CA TYR A 47 4.40 3.26 -12.45
C TYR A 47 5.62 4.18 -12.42
N CYS A 48 6.54 3.95 -13.33
CA CYS A 48 7.72 4.79 -13.54
C CYS A 48 7.54 5.62 -14.82
N MET A 49 7.42 6.94 -14.67
CA MET A 49 7.28 7.84 -15.82
C MET A 49 8.51 7.88 -16.71
N HIS A 50 9.71 7.69 -16.14
CA HIS A 50 10.99 7.79 -16.86
C HIS A 50 11.11 6.77 -18.00
N ASP A 51 10.61 5.55 -17.79
CA ASP A 51 10.63 4.48 -18.81
C ASP A 51 9.24 4.10 -19.33
N SER A 52 8.20 4.80 -18.85
CA SER A 52 6.78 4.55 -19.18
C SER A 52 6.37 3.10 -18.90
N CYS A 53 6.91 2.52 -17.84
CA CYS A 53 6.65 1.13 -17.46
C CYS A 53 5.88 1.03 -16.15
N LEU A 54 4.95 0.08 -16.13
CA LEU A 54 4.31 -0.42 -14.93
C LEU A 54 5.11 -1.61 -14.39
N TYR A 55 5.34 -1.61 -13.08
CA TYR A 55 5.99 -2.69 -12.34
C TYR A 55 5.05 -3.20 -11.26
N TRP A 56 5.09 -4.50 -10.98
CA TRP A 56 4.49 -5.13 -9.82
C TRP A 56 5.17 -6.47 -9.55
N VAL A 57 4.88 -7.08 -8.42
CA VAL A 57 5.49 -8.36 -8.03
C VAL A 57 4.42 -9.42 -7.81
N ASP A 58 4.79 -10.70 -7.97
CA ASP A 58 4.16 -11.82 -7.29
C ASP A 58 5.08 -12.22 -6.14
N ILE A 59 4.68 -11.85 -4.92
CA ILE A 59 5.52 -12.03 -3.73
C ILE A 59 5.87 -13.50 -3.56
N GLU A 60 4.87 -14.38 -3.56
CA GLU A 60 5.07 -15.80 -3.23
C GLU A 60 5.85 -16.54 -4.33
N GLU A 61 5.65 -16.16 -5.58
CA GLU A 61 6.36 -16.75 -6.69
C GLU A 61 7.72 -16.09 -6.95
N GLY A 62 8.07 -14.99 -6.27
CA GLY A 62 9.31 -14.27 -6.53
C GLY A 62 9.43 -13.79 -7.98
N ILE A 63 8.37 -13.23 -8.52
CA ILE A 63 8.34 -12.73 -9.90
C ILE A 63 8.19 -11.21 -9.87
N LEU A 64 9.09 -10.51 -10.55
CA LEU A 64 8.92 -9.13 -10.93
C LEU A 64 8.31 -9.06 -12.34
N TYR A 65 7.26 -8.29 -12.50
CA TYR A 65 6.68 -7.94 -13.79
C TYR A 65 7.07 -6.52 -14.19
N GLN A 66 7.36 -6.34 -15.48
CA GLN A 66 7.63 -5.05 -16.13
C GLN A 66 6.79 -4.97 -17.40
N CYS A 67 5.86 -4.03 -17.47
CA CYS A 67 5.04 -3.82 -18.66
C CYS A 67 5.14 -2.39 -19.16
N ARG A 68 5.56 -2.21 -20.42
CA ARG A 68 5.54 -0.90 -21.06
C ARG A 68 4.12 -0.52 -21.44
N LEU A 69 3.75 0.74 -21.19
CA LEU A 69 2.43 1.25 -21.54
C LEU A 69 2.41 1.94 -22.91
N PRO A 70 1.30 1.86 -23.67
CA PRO A 70 0.14 1.00 -23.43
C PRO A 70 0.53 -0.46 -23.39
N VAL A 71 -0.16 -1.27 -22.56
CA VAL A 71 0.21 -2.67 -22.31
C VAL A 71 0.21 -3.48 -23.61
N GLN A 72 1.39 -3.82 -24.12
CA GLN A 72 1.57 -4.67 -25.30
C GLN A 72 2.41 -5.90 -24.97
N HIS A 73 3.48 -5.72 -24.19
CA HIS A 73 4.40 -6.78 -23.81
C HIS A 73 4.83 -6.61 -22.37
N CYS A 74 4.78 -7.71 -21.61
CA CYS A 74 5.28 -7.75 -20.24
C CYS A 74 6.47 -8.70 -20.14
N ARG A 75 7.57 -8.20 -19.60
CA ARG A 75 8.69 -9.03 -19.17
C ARG A 75 8.41 -9.59 -17.78
N ARG A 76 8.96 -10.76 -17.51
CA ARG A 76 8.87 -11.44 -16.23
C ARG A 76 10.26 -11.83 -15.80
N PHE A 77 10.66 -11.44 -14.61
CA PHE A 77 11.95 -11.80 -14.01
C PHE A 77 11.66 -12.73 -12.83
N LYS A 78 12.07 -13.99 -12.95
CA LYS A 78 11.99 -14.96 -11.85
C LYS A 78 13.23 -14.83 -11.00
N LEU A 79 13.07 -14.51 -9.71
CA LEU A 79 14.16 -14.24 -8.78
C LEU A 79 14.21 -15.29 -7.66
N PRO A 80 15.38 -15.44 -7.00
CA PRO A 80 15.58 -16.42 -5.93
C PRO A 80 14.94 -15.97 -4.63
N GLY A 81 13.65 -16.26 -4.44
CA GLY A 81 12.92 -15.96 -3.20
C GLY A 81 11.85 -14.88 -3.35
N ARG A 82 11.14 -14.61 -2.27
CA ARG A 82 10.04 -13.65 -2.21
C ARG A 82 10.52 -12.22 -2.44
N ILE A 83 9.69 -11.45 -3.16
CA ILE A 83 9.91 -10.02 -3.42
C ILE A 83 8.74 -9.26 -2.79
N GLY A 84 8.96 -8.52 -1.70
CA GLY A 84 7.91 -7.75 -1.04
C GLY A 84 7.45 -6.55 -1.86
N THR A 85 8.40 -5.78 -2.37
CA THR A 85 8.10 -4.57 -3.17
C THR A 85 9.22 -4.25 -4.14
N VAL A 86 8.90 -3.37 -5.11
CA VAL A 86 9.82 -2.84 -6.11
C VAL A 86 9.74 -1.33 -6.16
N VAL A 87 10.90 -0.68 -6.26
CA VAL A 87 11.02 0.74 -6.64
C VAL A 87 12.07 0.87 -7.74
N ARG A 88 12.16 2.06 -8.35
CA ARG A 88 13.08 2.31 -9.45
C ARG A 88 14.18 3.28 -9.02
N ASP A 89 15.39 3.06 -9.53
CA ASP A 89 16.42 4.10 -9.53
C ASP A 89 16.37 4.92 -10.83
N LYS A 90 17.30 5.89 -10.96
CA LYS A 90 17.45 6.71 -12.17
C LYS A 90 18.29 6.02 -13.26
N ASN A 91 18.94 4.86 -12.97
CA ASN A 91 19.91 4.18 -13.83
C ASN A 91 19.40 2.86 -14.39
N HIS A 92 18.10 2.73 -14.61
CA HIS A 92 17.46 1.53 -15.18
C HIS A 92 17.45 0.29 -14.27
N HIS A 93 17.78 0.39 -12.97
CA HIS A 93 17.66 -0.75 -12.07
C HIS A 93 16.30 -0.76 -11.38
N ALA A 94 15.81 -1.97 -11.10
CA ALA A 94 14.77 -2.21 -10.12
C ALA A 94 15.41 -2.46 -8.76
N ILE A 95 15.02 -1.71 -7.76
CA ILE A 95 15.44 -1.91 -6.37
C ILE A 95 14.36 -2.74 -5.69
N LEU A 96 14.73 -3.89 -5.18
CA LEU A 96 13.82 -4.93 -4.70
C LEU A 96 14.04 -5.17 -3.20
N ALA A 97 12.95 -5.09 -2.43
CA ALA A 97 12.97 -5.57 -1.06
C ALA A 97 12.61 -7.06 -1.03
N MET A 98 13.63 -7.91 -1.07
CA MET A 98 13.49 -9.36 -1.06
C MET A 98 13.56 -9.92 0.36
N GLU A 99 13.12 -11.15 0.57
CA GLU A 99 13.15 -11.81 1.89
C GLU A 99 14.53 -11.77 2.56
N THR A 100 15.60 -11.86 1.78
CA THR A 100 16.98 -11.91 2.27
C THR A 100 17.70 -10.57 2.32
N GLY A 101 17.11 -9.49 1.78
CA GLY A 101 17.74 -8.17 1.77
C GLY A 101 17.20 -7.24 0.69
N ILE A 102 17.88 -6.13 0.52
CA ILE A 102 17.59 -5.14 -0.52
C ILE A 102 18.58 -5.36 -1.67
N TYR A 103 18.04 -5.51 -2.86
CA TYR A 103 18.82 -5.82 -4.06
C TYR A 103 18.59 -4.79 -5.16
N SER A 104 19.61 -4.61 -5.99
CA SER A 104 19.53 -3.93 -7.27
C SER A 104 19.51 -4.97 -8.40
N LEU A 105 18.49 -4.95 -9.24
CA LEU A 105 18.39 -5.76 -10.45
C LEU A 105 18.58 -4.85 -11.66
N ASP A 106 19.63 -5.10 -12.45
CA ASP A 106 19.77 -4.51 -13.77
C ASP A 106 18.73 -5.12 -14.71
N LEU A 107 17.80 -4.33 -15.21
CA LEU A 107 16.71 -4.82 -16.06
C LEU A 107 17.15 -5.20 -17.48
N HIS A 108 18.39 -4.90 -17.86
CA HIS A 108 18.97 -5.26 -19.16
C HIS A 108 19.77 -6.55 -19.09
N THR A 109 20.74 -6.62 -18.16
CA THR A 109 21.63 -7.79 -17.99
C THR A 109 21.05 -8.87 -17.08
N GLU A 110 20.01 -8.55 -16.32
CA GLU A 110 19.37 -9.38 -15.29
C GLU A 110 20.31 -9.71 -14.11
N GLU A 111 21.41 -8.95 -13.98
CA GLU A 111 22.32 -9.08 -12.84
C GLU A 111 21.66 -8.59 -11.55
N LEU A 112 21.71 -9.42 -10.51
CA LEU A 112 21.14 -9.14 -9.19
C LEU A 112 22.26 -8.91 -8.18
N CYS A 113 22.36 -7.66 -7.66
CA CYS A 113 23.39 -7.27 -6.72
C CYS A 113 22.79 -6.91 -5.35
N LEU A 114 23.35 -7.45 -4.26
CA LEU A 114 22.95 -7.11 -2.89
C LEU A 114 23.41 -5.69 -2.55
N ILE A 115 22.48 -4.85 -2.03
CA ILE A 115 22.78 -3.53 -1.48
C ILE A 115 23.03 -3.61 0.04
N CYS A 116 22.08 -4.22 0.78
CA CYS A 116 22.18 -4.41 2.23
C CYS A 116 21.18 -5.45 2.73
N SER A 117 21.38 -5.96 3.94
CA SER A 117 20.53 -6.99 4.58
C SER A 117 20.00 -6.53 5.94
N PRO A 118 18.98 -5.63 5.98
CA PRO A 118 18.48 -5.09 7.25
C PRO A 118 17.83 -6.13 8.18
N ALA A 119 17.42 -7.28 7.65
CA ALA A 119 16.74 -8.36 8.36
C ALA A 119 17.60 -9.66 8.44
N GLU A 120 18.90 -9.60 8.17
CA GLU A 120 19.79 -10.77 8.04
C GLU A 120 19.70 -11.79 9.19
N ASN A 121 19.47 -11.33 10.42
CA ASN A 121 19.41 -12.20 11.59
C ASN A 121 17.96 -12.44 12.09
N GLN A 122 16.95 -12.15 11.29
CA GLN A 122 15.54 -12.27 11.67
C GLN A 122 14.88 -13.45 10.95
N THR A 123 14.89 -14.63 11.56
CA THR A 123 14.17 -15.79 11.03
C THR A 123 12.65 -15.57 11.08
N GLY A 124 11.95 -15.97 10.02
CA GLY A 124 10.50 -15.87 9.95
C GLY A 124 9.97 -14.44 9.71
N ILE A 125 10.82 -13.54 9.20
CA ILE A 125 10.47 -12.18 8.77
C ILE A 125 10.73 -12.06 7.27
N ARG A 126 9.85 -11.36 6.55
CA ARG A 126 10.03 -10.95 5.15
C ARG A 126 9.70 -9.49 4.96
N PHE A 127 10.22 -8.89 3.92
CA PHE A 127 9.70 -7.60 3.45
C PHE A 127 8.29 -7.76 2.85
N ASN A 128 7.51 -6.70 2.96
CA ASN A 128 6.18 -6.54 2.38
C ASN A 128 6.15 -5.26 1.54
N ASP A 129 5.24 -4.34 1.77
CA ASP A 129 5.11 -3.11 0.98
C ASP A 129 6.22 -2.09 1.29
N GLY A 130 6.46 -1.19 0.34
CA GLY A 130 7.39 -0.08 0.46
C GLY A 130 7.39 0.82 -0.77
N LYS A 131 7.85 2.07 -0.57
CA LYS A 131 8.00 3.07 -1.63
C LYS A 131 9.23 3.95 -1.40
N CYS A 132 9.64 4.68 -2.42
CA CYS A 132 10.64 5.74 -2.25
C CYS A 132 10.03 6.98 -1.60
N SER A 133 10.77 7.55 -0.67
CA SER A 133 10.48 8.85 -0.08
C SER A 133 10.84 10.01 -1.02
N PRO A 134 10.32 11.23 -0.77
CA PRO A 134 10.76 12.44 -1.48
C PRO A 134 12.27 12.70 -1.37
N ALA A 135 12.90 12.21 -0.31
CA ALA A 135 14.35 12.29 -0.10
C ALA A 135 15.16 11.23 -0.88
N GLY A 136 14.51 10.32 -1.60
CA GLY A 136 15.14 9.31 -2.45
C GLY A 136 15.55 8.02 -1.74
N SER A 137 15.19 7.82 -0.48
CA SER A 137 15.39 6.56 0.23
C SER A 137 14.25 5.58 -0.03
N LEU A 138 14.53 4.28 -0.02
CA LEU A 138 13.51 3.26 0.06
C LEU A 138 13.03 3.13 1.51
N TRP A 139 11.73 3.25 1.72
CA TRP A 139 11.07 2.89 2.97
C TRP A 139 10.31 1.58 2.74
N ALA A 140 10.78 0.51 3.34
CA ALA A 140 10.21 -0.83 3.18
C ALA A 140 9.88 -1.43 4.54
N GLY A 141 8.70 -2.01 4.61
CA GLY A 141 8.25 -2.61 5.84
C GLY A 141 8.37 -4.13 5.84
N THR A 142 8.40 -4.70 7.03
CA THR A 142 8.49 -6.14 7.23
C THR A 142 7.30 -6.70 7.98
N MET A 143 7.10 -8.01 7.85
CA MET A 143 6.08 -8.78 8.57
C MET A 143 6.56 -10.18 8.87
N SER A 144 5.88 -10.83 9.83
CA SER A 144 6.12 -12.24 10.12
C SER A 144 5.55 -13.15 9.05
N THR A 145 6.32 -14.17 8.64
CA THR A 145 5.84 -15.27 7.78
C THR A 145 5.06 -16.33 8.57
N THR A 146 5.12 -16.29 9.91
CA THR A 146 4.42 -17.22 10.81
C THR A 146 3.16 -16.61 11.46
N GLY A 147 2.79 -15.38 11.07
CA GLY A 147 1.61 -14.69 11.62
C GLY A 147 1.82 -14.05 13.01
N LYS A 148 3.06 -14.01 13.52
CA LYS A 148 3.37 -13.35 14.79
C LYS A 148 3.17 -11.85 14.67
N ARG A 149 2.24 -11.29 15.45
CA ARG A 149 1.97 -9.84 15.46
C ARG A 149 3.12 -9.06 16.10
N LYS A 150 3.27 -7.79 15.70
CA LYS A 150 4.24 -6.83 16.27
C LYS A 150 5.69 -7.30 16.21
N SER A 151 6.06 -8.08 15.20
CA SER A 151 7.43 -8.60 15.02
C SER A 151 8.13 -8.01 13.79
N GLY A 152 7.42 -7.24 12.98
CA GLY A 152 7.97 -6.47 11.86
C GLY A 152 8.32 -5.03 12.25
N ALA A 153 8.80 -4.30 11.27
CA ALA A 153 9.21 -2.90 11.38
C ALA A 153 9.05 -2.17 10.04
N LEU A 154 8.98 -0.85 10.06
CA LEU A 154 9.23 -0.02 8.89
C LEU A 154 10.68 0.45 8.92
N ILE A 155 11.42 0.20 7.85
CA ILE A 155 12.86 0.46 7.73
C ILE A 155 13.08 1.44 6.57
N ARG A 156 13.86 2.48 6.80
CA ARG A 156 14.38 3.38 5.78
C ARG A 156 15.75 2.90 5.34
N ILE A 157 15.94 2.76 4.04
CA ILE A 157 17.20 2.35 3.40
C ILE A 157 17.64 3.46 2.45
N SER A 158 18.81 4.03 2.68
CA SER A 158 19.39 5.09 1.84
C SER A 158 20.19 4.50 0.66
N PRO A 159 20.44 5.28 -0.41
CA PRO A 159 21.14 4.80 -1.60
C PRO A 159 22.60 4.36 -1.35
N ASP A 160 23.19 4.70 -0.22
CA ASP A 160 24.52 4.23 0.21
C ASP A 160 24.46 2.91 1.01
N GLY A 161 23.27 2.26 1.07
CA GLY A 161 23.05 0.98 1.77
C GLY A 161 22.90 1.09 3.27
N LYS A 162 22.94 2.28 3.86
CA LYS A 162 22.64 2.45 5.29
C LYS A 162 21.17 2.33 5.53
N PHE A 163 20.80 1.74 6.66
CA PHE A 163 19.40 1.56 7.02
C PHE A 163 19.11 1.97 8.47
N THR A 164 17.88 2.38 8.71
CA THR A 164 17.41 2.84 10.02
C THR A 164 15.98 2.34 10.23
N LYS A 165 15.72 1.73 11.40
CA LYS A 165 14.36 1.39 11.81
C LYS A 165 13.61 2.67 12.19
N MET A 166 12.51 2.94 11.51
CA MET A 166 11.69 4.14 11.68
C MET A 166 10.46 3.88 12.56
N ILE A 167 9.82 2.72 12.39
CA ILE A 167 8.70 2.27 13.21
C ILE A 167 8.98 0.84 13.64
N ASP A 168 8.83 0.54 14.93
CA ASP A 168 8.99 -0.79 15.51
C ASP A 168 7.63 -1.45 15.78
N SER A 169 7.67 -2.76 16.06
CA SER A 169 6.49 -3.52 16.51
C SER A 169 5.31 -3.46 15.52
N VAL A 170 5.59 -3.48 14.23
CA VAL A 170 4.62 -3.55 13.16
C VAL A 170 4.16 -5.00 12.97
N SER A 171 2.89 -5.21 12.70
CA SER A 171 2.32 -6.55 12.48
C SER A 171 2.38 -6.98 11.02
N ILE A 172 1.78 -6.20 10.13
CA ILE A 172 1.79 -6.37 8.67
C ILE A 172 1.97 -4.99 8.06
N SER A 173 3.23 -4.63 7.78
CA SER A 173 3.54 -3.35 7.14
C SER A 173 2.97 -3.31 5.73
N ASN A 174 2.16 -2.32 5.46
CA ASN A 174 1.50 -2.12 4.18
C ASN A 174 1.50 -0.64 3.79
N GLY A 175 0.57 -0.21 3.02
CA GLY A 175 0.39 1.07 2.38
C GLY A 175 1.26 2.20 2.95
N ILE A 176 2.13 2.73 2.15
CA ILE A 176 2.97 3.88 2.49
C ILE A 176 2.97 4.87 1.32
N ILE A 177 2.75 6.16 1.61
CA ILE A 177 2.78 7.22 0.59
C ILE A 177 3.05 8.57 1.25
N TRP A 178 3.59 9.50 0.49
CA TRP A 178 3.82 10.89 0.91
C TRP A 178 2.82 11.82 0.26
N SER A 179 2.44 12.90 0.97
CA SER A 179 1.59 13.96 0.43
C SER A 179 2.25 14.63 -0.79
N PRO A 180 1.45 15.24 -1.70
CA PRO A 180 1.99 15.88 -2.91
C PRO A 180 3.02 16.99 -2.62
N ASP A 181 2.90 17.67 -1.48
CA ASP A 181 3.85 18.69 -1.01
C ASP A 181 5.06 18.12 -0.26
N GLY A 182 5.11 16.80 -0.04
CA GLY A 182 6.20 16.11 0.63
C GLY A 182 6.34 16.44 2.12
N THR A 183 5.30 16.97 2.78
CA THR A 183 5.35 17.35 4.21
C THR A 183 4.74 16.33 5.15
N LYS A 184 3.98 15.36 4.61
CA LYS A 184 3.31 14.30 5.37
C LYS A 184 3.65 12.93 4.80
N MET A 185 3.62 11.90 5.66
CA MET A 185 3.66 10.50 5.27
C MET A 185 2.42 9.79 5.84
N TYR A 186 1.76 8.99 5.01
CA TYR A 186 0.64 8.13 5.41
C TYR A 186 1.11 6.68 5.45
N TYR A 187 0.69 5.94 6.48
CA TYR A 187 1.15 4.59 6.73
C TYR A 187 0.07 3.68 7.28
N VAL A 188 0.13 2.40 6.90
CA VAL A 188 -0.79 1.33 7.31
C VAL A 188 -0.02 0.19 7.98
N ASP A 189 -0.45 -0.19 9.20
CA ASP A 189 -0.26 -1.53 9.75
C ASP A 189 -1.62 -2.25 9.65
N THR A 190 -1.77 -3.13 8.68
CA THR A 190 -3.05 -3.70 8.24
C THR A 190 -4.00 -4.13 9.38
N PRO A 191 -3.54 -4.90 10.42
CA PRO A 191 -4.45 -5.35 11.47
C PRO A 191 -5.02 -4.23 12.35
N THR A 192 -4.52 -3.00 12.23
CA THR A 192 -5.04 -1.85 12.97
C THR A 192 -6.29 -1.27 12.33
N SER A 193 -6.55 -1.57 11.06
CA SER A 193 -7.61 -1.00 10.23
C SER A 193 -7.62 0.53 10.25
N THR A 194 -6.42 1.14 10.31
CA THR A 194 -6.26 2.60 10.36
C THR A 194 -5.19 3.07 9.38
N VAL A 195 -5.33 4.33 8.93
CA VAL A 195 -4.23 5.07 8.32
C VAL A 195 -3.70 6.06 9.35
N VAL A 196 -2.39 6.02 9.56
CA VAL A 196 -1.67 6.95 10.43
C VAL A 196 -0.93 7.96 9.56
N GLU A 197 -1.13 9.24 9.83
CA GLU A 197 -0.39 10.34 9.25
C GLU A 197 0.77 10.72 10.16
N TYR A 198 1.92 11.00 9.58
CA TYR A 198 3.11 11.53 10.25
C TYR A 198 3.51 12.86 9.61
N ASP A 199 4.04 13.79 10.39
CA ASP A 199 4.81 14.91 9.84
C ASP A 199 6.12 14.35 9.28
N TYR A 200 6.42 14.69 8.02
CA TYR A 200 7.62 14.22 7.34
C TYR A 200 8.59 15.36 7.09
N ASN A 201 9.85 15.13 7.47
CA ASN A 201 10.95 16.06 7.21
C ASN A 201 11.79 15.53 6.03
N THR A 202 11.61 16.11 4.84
CA THR A 202 12.32 15.71 3.62
C THR A 202 13.84 15.84 3.74
N LYS A 203 14.34 16.86 4.47
CA LYS A 203 15.78 17.12 4.61
C LYS A 203 16.49 16.09 5.48
N ALA A 204 15.82 15.66 6.58
CA ALA A 204 16.32 14.64 7.49
C ALA A 204 15.89 13.22 7.10
N ASP A 205 14.91 13.10 6.20
CA ASP A 205 14.23 11.85 5.82
C ASP A 205 13.70 11.09 7.06
N THR A 206 12.93 11.81 7.88
CA THR A 206 12.41 11.32 9.17
C THR A 206 10.94 11.68 9.37
N ILE A 207 10.29 10.95 10.28
CA ILE A 207 8.89 11.13 10.63
C ILE A 207 8.71 11.44 12.11
N THR A 208 7.68 12.23 12.43
CA THR A 208 7.28 12.60 13.80
C THR A 208 5.76 12.73 13.92
N ASN A 209 5.25 12.93 15.12
CA ASN A 209 3.86 13.30 15.41
C ASN A 209 2.80 12.38 14.76
N PRO A 210 2.76 11.08 15.08
CA PRO A 210 1.76 10.15 14.54
C PRO A 210 0.34 10.53 14.96
N ARG A 211 -0.61 10.52 14.00
CA ARG A 211 -2.03 10.72 14.25
C ARG A 211 -2.89 9.87 13.32
N ILE A 212 -3.91 9.22 13.86
CA ILE A 212 -4.85 8.44 13.06
C ILE A 212 -5.77 9.41 12.32
N VAL A 213 -5.77 9.31 10.98
CA VAL A 213 -6.60 10.16 10.10
C VAL A 213 -7.76 9.42 9.45
N ILE A 214 -7.65 8.11 9.26
CA ILE A 214 -8.73 7.27 8.72
C ILE A 214 -8.88 6.03 9.60
N ARG A 215 -10.13 5.64 9.86
CA ARG A 215 -10.52 4.35 10.45
C ARG A 215 -11.38 3.61 9.45
N ILE A 216 -10.91 2.44 9.01
CA ILE A 216 -11.60 1.64 8.01
C ILE A 216 -12.52 0.66 8.73
N PRO A 217 -13.85 0.69 8.44
CA PRO A 217 -14.79 -0.27 8.97
C PRO A 217 -14.46 -1.70 8.55
N HIS A 218 -14.58 -2.66 9.46
CA HIS A 218 -14.20 -4.05 9.20
C HIS A 218 -14.98 -4.72 8.06
N GLU A 219 -16.21 -4.31 7.84
CA GLU A 219 -17.07 -4.78 6.75
C GLU A 219 -16.56 -4.37 5.35
N MET A 220 -15.69 -3.38 5.29
CA MET A 220 -15.02 -2.93 4.04
C MET A 220 -13.73 -3.70 3.75
N GLY A 221 -13.34 -4.67 4.59
CA GLY A 221 -12.07 -5.38 4.50
C GLY A 221 -10.94 -4.66 5.26
N TYR A 222 -9.70 -4.99 4.92
CA TYR A 222 -8.53 -4.47 5.61
C TYR A 222 -7.68 -3.61 4.67
N PRO A 223 -7.13 -2.47 5.12
CA PRO A 223 -6.26 -1.64 4.30
C PRO A 223 -4.99 -2.39 3.93
N ASP A 224 -4.61 -2.27 2.66
CA ASP A 224 -3.45 -2.89 2.06
C ASP A 224 -2.57 -1.81 1.40
N GLY A 225 -2.03 -2.04 0.22
CA GLY A 225 -1.24 -1.04 -0.50
C GLY A 225 -2.05 0.19 -0.90
N MET A 226 -1.42 1.35 -1.03
CA MET A 226 -2.09 2.60 -1.38
C MET A 226 -1.28 3.50 -2.30
N THR A 227 -1.99 4.41 -2.95
CA THR A 227 -1.43 5.55 -3.69
C THR A 227 -2.17 6.84 -3.31
N ILE A 228 -1.74 7.97 -3.89
CA ILE A 228 -2.30 9.30 -3.62
C ILE A 228 -2.57 10.03 -4.93
N ASP A 229 -3.64 10.84 -4.96
CA ASP A 229 -3.89 11.73 -6.08
C ASP A 229 -3.30 13.14 -5.84
N ARG A 230 -3.39 14.01 -6.85
CA ARG A 230 -2.88 15.40 -6.79
C ARG A 230 -3.59 16.26 -5.76
N ASP A 231 -4.84 15.90 -5.42
CA ASP A 231 -5.66 16.61 -4.44
C ASP A 231 -5.37 16.13 -3.01
N GLY A 232 -4.47 15.14 -2.85
CA GLY A 232 -4.08 14.58 -1.56
C GLY A 232 -5.01 13.48 -1.03
N ASN A 233 -5.95 12.97 -1.85
CA ASN A 233 -6.81 11.87 -1.43
C ASN A 233 -6.07 10.54 -1.56
N LEU A 234 -6.27 9.66 -0.58
CA LEU A 234 -5.64 8.34 -0.50
C LEU A 234 -6.51 7.30 -1.20
N TRP A 235 -5.93 6.61 -2.17
CA TRP A 235 -6.53 5.46 -2.86
C TRP A 235 -5.97 4.20 -2.25
N ILE A 236 -6.78 3.49 -1.46
CA ILE A 236 -6.34 2.36 -0.62
C ILE A 236 -6.98 1.09 -1.15
N ALA A 237 -6.16 0.10 -1.48
CA ALA A 237 -6.62 -1.25 -1.77
C ALA A 237 -7.10 -1.92 -0.48
N HIS A 238 -8.21 -2.66 -0.55
CA HIS A 238 -8.76 -3.34 0.61
C HIS A 238 -8.73 -4.86 0.42
N TRP A 239 -7.88 -5.53 1.20
CA TRP A 239 -7.86 -6.98 1.31
C TRP A 239 -9.19 -7.49 1.86
N GLY A 240 -9.85 -8.37 1.12
CA GLY A 240 -11.18 -8.87 1.46
C GLY A 240 -12.33 -7.90 1.14
N GLY A 241 -12.04 -6.68 0.67
CA GLY A 241 -13.02 -5.62 0.40
C GLY A 241 -13.44 -5.48 -1.05
N SER A 242 -12.86 -6.25 -1.99
CA SER A 242 -13.20 -6.26 -3.43
C SER A 242 -13.15 -4.87 -4.08
N GLY A 243 -12.22 -4.02 -3.67
CA GLY A 243 -12.11 -2.68 -4.25
C GLY A 243 -10.90 -1.88 -3.81
N VAL A 244 -10.72 -0.74 -4.49
CA VAL A 244 -9.88 0.39 -4.06
C VAL A 244 -10.80 1.51 -3.63
N TYR A 245 -10.52 2.11 -2.47
CA TYR A 245 -11.36 3.12 -1.85
C TYR A 245 -10.61 4.44 -1.75
N CYS A 246 -11.25 5.52 -2.23
CA CYS A 246 -10.70 6.87 -2.18
C CYS A 246 -11.14 7.56 -0.89
N TRP A 247 -10.17 7.96 -0.08
CA TRP A 247 -10.41 8.60 1.21
C TRP A 247 -9.75 9.98 1.27
N ASN A 248 -10.46 10.94 1.83
CA ASN A 248 -9.87 12.23 2.17
C ASN A 248 -9.22 12.15 3.57
N PRO A 249 -7.89 12.27 3.70
CA PRO A 249 -7.22 12.12 4.99
C PRO A 249 -7.47 13.29 5.97
N GLU A 250 -7.85 14.47 5.47
CA GLU A 250 -8.14 15.63 6.34
C GLU A 250 -9.48 15.49 7.07
N THR A 251 -10.47 14.88 6.39
CA THR A 251 -11.81 14.72 6.93
C THR A 251 -12.14 13.31 7.40
N GLY A 252 -11.31 12.33 7.03
CA GLY A 252 -11.56 10.90 7.24
C GLY A 252 -12.72 10.34 6.42
N LYS A 253 -13.24 11.08 5.44
CA LYS A 253 -14.41 10.68 4.65
C LYS A 253 -14.04 9.82 3.46
N LEU A 254 -14.86 8.80 3.19
CA LEU A 254 -14.86 8.05 1.94
C LEU A 254 -15.46 8.93 0.84
N LEU A 255 -14.76 9.02 -0.31
CA LEU A 255 -15.16 9.86 -1.44
C LEU A 255 -15.66 9.05 -2.65
N ALA A 256 -15.02 7.90 -2.92
CA ALA A 256 -15.36 7.04 -4.06
C ALA A 256 -14.84 5.61 -3.81
N ARG A 257 -15.30 4.67 -4.62
CA ARG A 257 -14.73 3.31 -4.68
C ARG A 257 -14.57 2.84 -6.10
N VAL A 258 -13.54 2.03 -6.35
CA VAL A 258 -13.38 1.25 -7.57
C VAL A 258 -13.78 -0.18 -7.26
N GLU A 259 -14.75 -0.73 -7.99
CA GLU A 259 -15.19 -2.12 -7.83
C GLU A 259 -14.27 -3.05 -8.62
N ILE A 260 -13.72 -4.05 -7.95
CA ILE A 260 -12.81 -5.03 -8.55
C ILE A 260 -13.45 -6.42 -8.46
N PRO A 261 -13.56 -7.17 -9.59
CA PRO A 261 -14.06 -8.54 -9.57
C PRO A 261 -12.98 -9.52 -9.06
N ALA A 262 -12.42 -9.22 -7.89
CA ALA A 262 -11.51 -10.03 -7.10
C ALA A 262 -11.71 -9.74 -5.62
N LYS A 263 -11.66 -10.76 -4.76
CA LYS A 263 -11.94 -10.60 -3.33
C LYS A 263 -10.81 -9.82 -2.64
N ASN A 264 -9.55 -10.20 -2.90
CA ASN A 264 -8.37 -9.62 -2.28
C ASN A 264 -7.70 -8.65 -3.25
N VAL A 265 -7.92 -7.37 -3.04
CA VAL A 265 -7.27 -6.26 -3.74
C VAL A 265 -6.10 -5.81 -2.89
N THR A 266 -4.91 -5.73 -3.47
CA THR A 266 -3.65 -5.70 -2.72
C THR A 266 -2.92 -4.37 -2.83
N SER A 267 -2.75 -3.82 -4.03
CA SER A 267 -2.06 -2.56 -4.23
C SER A 267 -2.62 -1.79 -5.42
N CYS A 268 -2.28 -0.50 -5.51
CA CYS A 268 -2.64 0.31 -6.66
C CYS A 268 -1.61 1.42 -6.93
N ALA A 269 -1.55 1.86 -8.20
CA ALA A 269 -0.72 2.97 -8.62
C ALA A 269 -1.37 3.72 -9.78
N PHE A 270 -1.30 5.04 -9.75
CA PHE A 270 -1.61 5.85 -10.93
C PHE A 270 -0.50 5.72 -11.97
N GLY A 271 -0.88 5.61 -13.24
CA GLY A 271 0.03 5.49 -14.37
C GLY A 271 -0.57 6.04 -15.65
N GLY A 272 0.14 5.85 -16.76
CA GLY A 272 -0.16 6.51 -18.02
C GLY A 272 0.52 7.87 -18.15
N THR A 273 0.50 8.46 -19.34
CA THR A 273 1.17 9.73 -19.63
C THR A 273 0.70 10.87 -18.72
N ASP A 274 -0.58 10.89 -18.40
CA ASP A 274 -1.22 11.92 -17.58
C ASP A 274 -1.44 11.50 -16.12
N LEU A 275 -1.02 10.28 -15.73
CA LEU A 275 -1.25 9.67 -14.43
C LEU A 275 -2.75 9.61 -14.06
N ASP A 276 -3.61 9.32 -15.02
CA ASP A 276 -5.08 9.30 -14.93
C ASP A 276 -5.67 7.88 -14.96
N THR A 277 -4.81 6.88 -15.11
CA THR A 277 -5.20 5.47 -15.09
C THR A 277 -4.74 4.84 -13.80
N LEU A 278 -5.66 4.24 -13.04
CA LEU A 278 -5.34 3.50 -11.81
C LEU A 278 -5.11 2.03 -12.16
N TYR A 279 -3.90 1.53 -11.95
CA TYR A 279 -3.50 0.13 -12.08
C TYR A 279 -3.62 -0.56 -10.72
N ILE A 280 -4.21 -1.76 -10.68
CA ILE A 280 -4.65 -2.38 -9.44
C ILE A 280 -4.24 -3.85 -9.45
N THR A 281 -3.47 -4.27 -8.46
CA THR A 281 -3.07 -5.66 -8.25
C THR A 281 -4.05 -6.40 -7.36
N THR A 282 -4.11 -7.71 -7.52
CA THR A 282 -4.98 -8.60 -6.74
C THR A 282 -4.27 -9.91 -6.39
N ALA A 283 -4.80 -10.66 -5.44
CA ALA A 283 -4.23 -11.92 -4.99
C ALA A 283 -5.19 -13.11 -5.10
N ARG A 284 -4.61 -14.29 -5.36
CA ARG A 284 -5.28 -15.59 -5.22
C ARG A 284 -5.17 -16.13 -3.80
N THR A 285 -4.04 -15.89 -3.15
CA THR A 285 -3.77 -16.26 -1.75
C THR A 285 -4.88 -15.76 -0.82
N GLY A 286 -5.21 -16.55 0.20
CA GLY A 286 -6.24 -16.22 1.18
C GLY A 286 -7.69 -16.43 0.71
N ASN A 287 -7.89 -16.90 -0.52
CA ASN A 287 -9.22 -17.25 -1.05
C ASN A 287 -9.46 -18.75 -1.00
N SER A 288 -10.72 -19.14 -0.71
CA SER A 288 -11.17 -20.51 -0.90
C SER A 288 -11.35 -20.86 -2.39
N GLU A 289 -11.41 -22.15 -2.72
CA GLU A 289 -11.72 -22.60 -4.09
C GLU A 289 -13.07 -22.05 -4.60
N GLU A 290 -14.07 -21.96 -3.73
CA GLU A 290 -15.37 -21.38 -4.06
C GLU A 290 -15.23 -19.88 -4.39
N THR A 291 -14.48 -19.14 -3.60
CA THR A 291 -14.18 -17.72 -3.88
C THR A 291 -13.48 -17.57 -5.22
N LEU A 292 -12.49 -18.43 -5.53
CA LEU A 292 -11.77 -18.38 -6.81
C LEU A 292 -12.66 -18.77 -8.01
N LYS A 293 -13.69 -19.59 -7.83
CA LYS A 293 -14.70 -19.85 -8.87
C LYS A 293 -15.58 -18.62 -9.13
N ASN A 294 -15.97 -17.91 -8.07
CA ASN A 294 -16.79 -16.69 -8.18
C ASN A 294 -15.97 -15.49 -8.70
N TYR A 295 -14.67 -15.49 -8.43
CA TYR A 295 -13.72 -14.44 -8.86
C TYR A 295 -12.57 -15.06 -9.67
N PRO A 296 -12.82 -15.52 -10.92
CA PRO A 296 -11.86 -16.32 -11.71
C PRO A 296 -10.61 -15.53 -12.14
N HIS A 297 -10.67 -14.18 -12.09
CA HIS A 297 -9.57 -13.29 -12.40
C HIS A 297 -8.82 -12.79 -11.16
N SER A 298 -9.04 -13.41 -9.97
CA SER A 298 -8.19 -13.13 -8.79
C SER A 298 -6.72 -13.38 -9.11
N GLY A 299 -5.84 -12.48 -8.65
CA GLY A 299 -4.42 -12.48 -8.96
C GLY A 299 -4.05 -11.75 -10.27
N SER A 300 -5.03 -11.22 -10.99
CA SER A 300 -4.81 -10.46 -12.22
C SER A 300 -4.60 -8.97 -11.93
N LEU A 301 -4.09 -8.27 -12.94
CA LEU A 301 -3.98 -6.82 -12.96
C LEU A 301 -5.25 -6.22 -13.56
N PHE A 302 -5.83 -5.25 -12.86
CA PHE A 302 -6.99 -4.48 -13.32
C PHE A 302 -6.61 -3.03 -13.56
N ILE A 303 -7.44 -2.32 -14.33
CA ILE A 303 -7.36 -0.86 -14.53
C ILE A 303 -8.72 -0.21 -14.27
N ALA A 304 -8.67 1.04 -13.83
CA ALA A 304 -9.83 1.91 -13.72
C ALA A 304 -9.45 3.33 -14.15
N PHE A 305 -10.45 4.11 -14.50
CA PHE A 305 -10.31 5.49 -14.99
C PHE A 305 -11.09 6.43 -14.06
N PRO A 306 -10.55 6.75 -12.89
CA PRO A 306 -11.12 7.81 -12.07
C PRO A 306 -10.84 9.17 -12.72
N ASP A 307 -11.69 10.17 -12.42
CA ASP A 307 -11.45 11.54 -12.89
C ASP A 307 -10.22 12.20 -12.22
N ASN A 308 -9.67 11.54 -11.20
CA ASN A 308 -8.49 11.98 -10.45
C ASN A 308 -7.20 11.63 -11.19
N ARG A 309 -6.16 12.42 -10.92
CA ARG A 309 -4.80 12.16 -11.42
C ARG A 309 -3.83 11.94 -10.25
N GLY A 310 -2.92 11.00 -10.42
CA GLY A 310 -1.87 10.74 -9.45
C GLY A 310 -0.73 11.74 -9.51
N ILE A 311 0.28 11.48 -8.68
CA ILE A 311 1.58 12.16 -8.70
C ILE A 311 2.67 11.19 -9.17
N PRO A 312 3.79 11.69 -9.73
CA PRO A 312 4.92 10.84 -10.08
C PRO A 312 5.49 10.11 -8.85
N SER A 313 5.88 8.86 -9.04
CA SER A 313 6.62 8.12 -8.00
C SER A 313 8.03 8.67 -7.84
N TYR A 314 8.51 8.71 -6.59
CA TYR A 314 9.91 9.04 -6.30
C TYR A 314 10.84 7.88 -6.68
N SER A 315 12.11 8.22 -6.98
CA SER A 315 13.13 7.24 -7.36
C SER A 315 14.13 7.02 -6.23
N PHE A 316 14.68 5.81 -6.14
CA PHE A 316 15.79 5.49 -5.25
C PHE A 316 17.07 6.16 -5.77
N SER A 317 17.43 7.30 -5.20
CA SER A 317 18.57 8.11 -5.65
C SER A 317 19.04 9.03 -4.54
N LYS A 318 20.31 9.40 -4.58
CA LYS A 318 20.77 10.47 -3.70
C LYS A 318 19.99 11.76 -4.00
N PRO A 319 19.65 12.58 -3.00
CA PRO A 319 19.10 13.91 -3.23
C PRO A 319 19.99 14.70 -4.20
N GLU A 320 19.37 15.41 -5.12
CA GLU A 320 20.09 16.40 -5.93
C GLU A 320 20.57 17.52 -5.00
N GLN A 321 21.89 17.81 -5.06
CA GLN A 321 22.52 18.84 -4.23
C GLN A 321 22.15 20.24 -4.73
#